data_3e0ce450ebf43b4c31ee28cdba2bb576
#
_entry.id   3e0ce450ebf43b4c31ee28cdba2bb576
#
_cell.length_a   1.000
_cell.length_b   1.000
_cell.length_c   1.000
_cell.angle_alpha   90.00
_cell.angle_beta   90.00
_cell.angle_gamma   90.00
#
_symmetry.space_group_name_H-M   'P 1'
#
loop_
_entity.id
_entity.type
_entity.pdbx_description
1 polymer ?
#
loop_
_entity_poly.entity_id
_entity_poly.type
_entity_poly.pdbx_seq_one_letter_code
_entity_poly.pdbx_strand_id
1 'polypeptide(L)'
;MVKLYDGGVYLVNGTEIVEDNRDAQEVLTSKTGYAVSREEAAKNTIAYRILQAHNTSGSMEKLQIKFDKLTSHDITFVGIIQTARASGLEKFPVPYVLTNCHNSLCAVGGTINEDDHMFGLTCAKKYGGVYVPPH
;
A
#
# COMPACT_ATOMS: atom_id res chain seq x y z
N MET A 1 -5.94 19.63 15.99
CA MET A 1 -4.79 20.37 15.37
C MET A 1 -3.82 19.34 14.84
N VAL A 2 -3.35 19.46 13.61
CA VAL A 2 -2.32 18.60 13.03
C VAL A 2 -0.95 19.10 13.48
N LYS A 3 -0.09 18.21 14.01
CA LYS A 3 1.30 18.51 14.31
C LYS A 3 2.19 17.84 13.27
N LEU A 4 3.10 18.60 12.67
CA LEU A 4 4.11 18.11 11.75
C LEU A 4 5.44 17.96 12.49
N TYR A 5 6.22 16.96 12.07
CA TYR A 5 7.54 16.65 12.61
C TYR A 5 8.55 16.67 11.46
N ASP A 6 9.65 17.37 11.62
CA ASP A 6 10.71 17.47 10.60
C ASP A 6 11.70 16.28 10.64
N GLY A 7 11.67 15.51 11.72
CA GLY A 7 12.55 14.36 11.95
C GLY A 7 11.80 13.06 12.17
N GLY A 8 12.53 12.01 12.55
CA GLY A 8 11.94 10.74 12.95
C GLY A 8 11.11 10.87 14.22
N VAL A 9 10.16 9.94 14.38
CA VAL A 9 9.36 9.83 15.60
C VAL A 9 9.25 8.36 16.03
N TYR A 10 9.11 8.15 17.33
CA TYR A 10 8.74 6.85 17.92
C TYR A 10 7.26 6.87 18.26
N LEU A 11 6.56 5.80 17.94
CA LEU A 11 5.19 5.56 18.38
C LEU A 11 5.23 4.60 19.58
N VAL A 12 4.97 5.13 20.76
CA VAL A 12 4.98 4.36 22.00
C VAL A 12 3.59 3.83 22.32
N ASN A 13 3.49 2.52 22.55
CA ASN A 13 2.24 1.83 22.86
C ASN A 13 1.07 2.08 21.88
N GLY A 14 1.40 2.46 20.64
CA GLY A 14 0.41 2.73 19.59
C GLY A 14 -0.35 4.05 19.71
N THR A 15 -0.03 4.89 20.69
CA THR A 15 -0.82 6.11 21.00
C THR A 15 0.00 7.36 21.22
N GLU A 16 1.22 7.25 21.71
CA GLU A 16 2.04 8.41 22.05
C GLU A 16 3.19 8.58 21.06
N ILE A 17 3.41 9.82 20.61
CA ILE A 17 4.51 10.19 19.72
C ILE A 17 5.61 10.86 20.53
N VAL A 18 6.83 10.32 20.39
CA VAL A 18 8.07 10.88 20.94
C VAL A 18 8.98 11.24 19.78
N GLU A 19 9.42 12.49 19.70
CA GLU A 19 10.35 12.96 18.66
C GLU A 19 11.73 12.31 18.83
N ASP A 20 12.36 11.92 17.72
CA ASP A 20 13.72 11.38 17.69
C ASP A 20 14.74 12.55 17.81
N ASN A 21 14.92 13.03 19.02
CA ASN A 21 15.83 14.10 19.40
C ASN A 21 16.81 13.64 20.49
N ARG A 22 17.62 14.56 21.02
CA ARG A 22 18.64 14.23 22.02
C ARG A 22 18.07 13.64 23.30
N ASP A 23 16.87 14.03 23.69
CA ASP A 23 16.23 13.62 24.95
C ASP A 23 15.34 12.38 24.74
N ALA A 24 15.23 11.89 23.51
CA ALA A 24 14.34 10.78 23.15
C ALA A 24 14.57 9.53 24.01
N GLN A 25 15.82 9.17 24.27
CA GLN A 25 16.15 7.97 25.03
C GLN A 25 15.69 8.04 26.49
N GLU A 26 15.82 9.19 27.12
CA GLU A 26 15.35 9.40 28.50
C GLU A 26 13.83 9.30 28.56
N VAL A 27 13.13 9.97 27.64
CA VAL A 27 11.67 9.93 27.54
C VAL A 27 11.17 8.52 27.23
N LEU A 28 11.79 7.82 26.29
CA LEU A 28 11.43 6.46 25.92
C LEU A 28 11.63 5.51 27.11
N THR A 29 12.79 5.57 27.78
CA THR A 29 13.08 4.73 28.92
C THR A 29 12.09 4.97 30.07
N SER A 30 11.74 6.23 30.32
CA SER A 30 10.71 6.58 31.32
C SER A 30 9.34 5.98 31.00
N LYS A 31 8.97 5.91 29.72
CA LYS A 31 7.65 5.41 29.27
C LYS A 31 7.60 3.91 29.11
N THR A 32 8.67 3.26 28.68
CA THR A 32 8.72 1.85 28.37
C THR A 32 9.32 0.99 29.48
N GLY A 33 10.13 1.59 30.36
CA GLY A 33 10.87 0.89 31.39
C GLY A 33 12.20 0.26 30.91
N TYR A 34 12.57 0.45 29.62
CA TYR A 34 13.82 -0.06 29.04
C TYR A 34 14.38 0.88 27.97
N ALA A 35 15.68 0.75 27.68
CA ALA A 35 16.31 1.50 26.61
C ALA A 35 15.82 1.02 25.24
N VAL A 36 15.46 1.94 24.36
CA VAL A 36 14.95 1.64 23.02
C VAL A 36 16.02 1.93 21.99
N SER A 37 16.49 0.87 21.28
CA SER A 37 17.37 1.07 20.12
C SER A 37 16.56 1.58 18.92
N ARG A 38 17.08 2.62 18.25
CA ARG A 38 16.48 3.15 17.01
C ARG A 38 16.38 2.07 15.94
N GLU A 39 17.41 1.25 15.79
CA GLU A 39 17.45 0.17 14.80
C GLU A 39 16.40 -0.91 15.09
N GLU A 40 16.23 -1.28 16.34
CA GLU A 40 15.20 -2.24 16.73
C GLU A 40 13.79 -1.66 16.59
N ALA A 41 13.59 -0.41 16.96
CA ALA A 41 12.32 0.28 16.75
C ALA A 41 11.95 0.34 15.26
N ALA A 42 12.91 0.64 14.39
CA ALA A 42 12.69 0.64 12.94
C ALA A 42 12.25 -0.74 12.40
N LYS A 43 12.83 -1.83 12.91
CA LYS A 43 12.44 -3.22 12.54
C LYS A 43 11.03 -3.58 13.01
N ASN A 44 10.49 -2.87 13.98
CA ASN A 44 9.12 -3.06 14.47
C ASN A 44 8.07 -2.25 13.68
N THR A 45 8.47 -1.44 12.70
CA THR A 45 7.52 -0.72 11.85
C THR A 45 6.79 -1.67 10.89
N ILE A 46 5.55 -1.32 10.56
CA ILE A 46 4.75 -2.07 9.57
C ILE A 46 5.47 -2.13 8.22
N ALA A 47 6.05 -1.01 7.79
CA ALA A 47 6.78 -0.93 6.51
C ALA A 47 7.97 -1.91 6.48
N TYR A 48 8.79 -1.94 7.53
CA TYR A 48 9.93 -2.85 7.59
C TYR A 48 9.49 -4.32 7.51
N ARG A 49 8.47 -4.69 8.28
CA ARG A 49 7.95 -6.07 8.30
C ARG A 49 7.36 -6.50 6.95
N ILE A 50 6.63 -5.62 6.27
CA ILE A 50 6.11 -5.89 4.93
C ILE A 50 7.26 -6.08 3.94
N LEU A 51 8.23 -5.16 3.92
CA LEU A 51 9.39 -5.27 3.03
C LEU A 51 10.19 -6.54 3.30
N GLN A 52 10.43 -6.87 4.57
CA GLN A 52 11.15 -8.10 4.95
C GLN A 52 10.40 -9.36 4.50
N ALA A 53 9.08 -9.41 4.70
CA ALA A 53 8.27 -10.56 4.32
C ALA A 53 8.24 -10.83 2.81
N HIS A 54 8.38 -9.77 1.99
CA HIS A 54 8.34 -9.87 0.53
C HIS A 54 9.71 -9.80 -0.13
N ASN A 55 10.79 -9.67 0.66
CA ASN A 55 12.13 -9.54 0.13
C ASN A 55 12.74 -10.92 -0.17
N THR A 56 13.21 -11.11 -1.39
CA THR A 56 13.86 -12.34 -1.86
C THR A 56 15.38 -12.23 -1.98
N SER A 57 15.98 -11.05 -1.70
CA SER A 57 17.42 -10.84 -1.83
C SER A 57 18.24 -11.43 -0.67
N GLY A 58 17.61 -11.69 0.48
CA GLY A 58 18.30 -12.08 1.71
C GLY A 58 19.01 -10.92 2.44
N SER A 59 18.95 -9.69 1.93
CA SER A 59 19.53 -8.49 2.53
C SER A 59 18.52 -7.35 2.62
N MET A 60 18.48 -6.65 3.76
CA MET A 60 17.62 -5.46 3.91
C MET A 60 18.29 -4.17 3.38
N GLU A 61 19.54 -4.21 2.96
CA GLU A 61 20.22 -3.07 2.34
C GLU A 61 19.87 -2.93 0.86
N LYS A 62 19.68 -4.07 0.17
CA LYS A 62 19.28 -4.10 -1.24
C LYS A 62 18.12 -5.06 -1.40
N LEU A 63 16.93 -4.48 -1.48
CA LEU A 63 15.69 -5.25 -1.54
C LEU A 63 15.39 -5.76 -2.96
N GLN A 64 14.92 -7.00 -3.04
CA GLN A 64 14.30 -7.58 -4.22
C GLN A 64 12.90 -8.05 -3.85
N ILE A 65 11.91 -7.19 -4.07
CA ILE A 65 10.55 -7.40 -3.61
C ILE A 65 9.77 -8.26 -4.60
N LYS A 66 9.12 -9.30 -4.09
CA LYS A 66 8.15 -10.11 -4.80
C LYS A 66 6.76 -9.83 -4.27
N PHE A 67 5.91 -9.27 -5.13
CA PHE A 67 4.51 -9.03 -4.80
C PHE A 67 3.72 -10.33 -4.78
N ASP A 68 2.77 -10.45 -3.86
CA ASP A 68 1.87 -11.61 -3.73
C ASP A 68 0.45 -11.31 -4.23
N LYS A 69 0.05 -10.04 -4.23
CA LYS A 69 -1.28 -9.57 -4.65
C LYS A 69 -1.19 -8.18 -5.26
N LEU A 70 -2.16 -7.86 -6.11
CA LEU A 70 -2.33 -6.53 -6.69
C LEU A 70 -3.73 -6.00 -6.40
N THR A 71 -3.83 -4.71 -6.15
CA THR A 71 -5.11 -3.98 -6.12
C THR A 71 -4.95 -2.65 -6.83
N SER A 72 -6.01 -2.23 -7.50
CA SER A 72 -6.07 -0.90 -8.12
C SER A 72 -7.48 -0.33 -8.01
N HIS A 73 -7.63 0.94 -8.35
CA HIS A 73 -8.93 1.57 -8.54
C HIS A 73 -9.28 1.70 -10.03
N ASP A 74 -10.50 2.11 -10.32
CA ASP A 74 -11.14 2.15 -11.63
C ASP A 74 -10.31 2.84 -12.73
N ILE A 75 -10.04 4.12 -12.60
CA ILE A 75 -9.41 4.92 -13.66
C ILE A 75 -7.98 4.46 -13.99
N THR A 76 -7.20 4.08 -12.98
CA THR A 76 -5.84 3.56 -13.20
C THR A 76 -5.82 2.19 -13.85
N PHE A 77 -6.85 1.39 -13.65
CA PHE A 77 -6.98 0.05 -14.22
C PHE A 77 -6.98 0.09 -15.75
N VAL A 78 -7.61 1.06 -16.36
CA VAL A 78 -7.64 1.21 -17.83
C VAL A 78 -6.22 1.33 -18.38
N GLY A 79 -5.40 2.21 -17.83
CA GLY A 79 -4.01 2.38 -18.23
C GLY A 79 -3.15 1.14 -17.95
N ILE A 80 -3.36 0.48 -16.81
CA ILE A 80 -2.67 -0.77 -16.45
C ILE A 80 -2.96 -1.84 -17.50
N ILE A 81 -4.23 -2.06 -17.86
CA ILE A 81 -4.61 -3.07 -18.85
C ILE A 81 -4.10 -2.73 -20.24
N GLN A 82 -4.15 -1.49 -20.66
CA GLN A 82 -3.62 -1.08 -21.96
C GLN A 82 -2.13 -1.40 -22.07
N THR A 83 -1.34 -1.04 -21.07
CA THR A 83 0.10 -1.32 -21.01
C THR A 83 0.37 -2.83 -20.93
N ALA A 84 -0.37 -3.54 -20.09
CA ALA A 84 -0.21 -4.99 -19.92
C ALA A 84 -0.56 -5.77 -21.21
N ARG A 85 -1.61 -5.37 -21.93
CA ARG A 85 -1.96 -5.94 -23.25
C ARG A 85 -0.87 -5.73 -24.26
N ALA A 86 -0.30 -4.52 -24.34
CA ALA A 86 0.82 -4.23 -25.23
C ALA A 86 2.05 -5.08 -24.90
N SER A 87 2.18 -5.51 -23.64
CA SER A 87 3.24 -6.41 -23.16
C SER A 87 2.89 -7.90 -23.23
N GLY A 88 1.75 -8.27 -23.84
CA GLY A 88 1.35 -9.67 -24.04
C GLY A 88 0.62 -10.31 -22.86
N LEU A 89 -0.09 -9.53 -22.04
CA LEU A 89 -0.88 -10.09 -20.93
C LEU A 89 -1.96 -11.06 -21.44
N GLU A 90 -1.90 -12.30 -20.98
CA GLU A 90 -2.93 -13.32 -21.20
C GLU A 90 -3.77 -13.53 -19.93
N LYS A 91 -3.13 -13.51 -18.76
CA LYS A 91 -3.75 -13.65 -17.44
C LYS A 91 -2.92 -12.94 -16.40
N PHE A 92 -3.54 -12.41 -15.35
CA PHE A 92 -2.80 -11.83 -14.22
C PHE A 92 -1.94 -12.90 -13.53
N PRO A 93 -0.63 -12.62 -13.34
CA PRO A 93 0.30 -13.59 -12.75
C PRO A 93 0.12 -13.77 -11.24
N VAL A 94 -0.56 -12.84 -10.59
CA VAL A 94 -0.88 -12.84 -9.16
C VAL A 94 -2.35 -12.48 -8.96
N PRO A 95 -2.97 -12.81 -7.81
CA PRO A 95 -4.32 -12.38 -7.49
C PRO A 95 -4.48 -10.87 -7.64
N TYR A 96 -5.50 -10.46 -8.36
CA TYR A 96 -5.77 -9.06 -8.65
C TYR A 96 -7.18 -8.69 -8.18
N VAL A 97 -7.30 -7.53 -7.53
CA VAL A 97 -8.58 -6.93 -7.13
C VAL A 97 -8.69 -5.55 -7.75
N LEU A 98 -9.72 -5.35 -8.55
CA LEU A 98 -10.13 -4.04 -9.05
C LEU A 98 -11.27 -3.51 -8.17
N THR A 99 -11.06 -2.36 -7.54
CA THR A 99 -12.07 -1.64 -6.76
C THR A 99 -12.52 -0.40 -7.51
N ASN A 100 -13.84 -0.17 -7.60
CA ASN A 100 -14.38 1.04 -8.20
C ASN A 100 -14.64 2.10 -7.13
N CYS A 101 -13.58 2.48 -6.40
CA CYS A 101 -13.66 3.34 -5.24
C CYS A 101 -13.27 4.79 -5.50
N HIS A 102 -12.70 5.11 -6.67
CA HIS A 102 -12.29 6.45 -7.04
C HIS A 102 -13.43 7.23 -7.69
N ASN A 103 -14.10 6.64 -8.68
CA ASN A 103 -15.26 7.20 -9.37
C ASN A 103 -16.46 6.28 -9.21
N SER A 104 -16.99 6.20 -7.98
CA SER A 104 -18.17 5.39 -7.68
C SER A 104 -19.51 6.03 -8.09
N LEU A 105 -19.46 7.17 -8.78
CA LEU A 105 -20.63 7.94 -9.20
C LEU A 105 -21.26 7.40 -10.50
N CYS A 106 -21.69 6.17 -10.49
CA CYS A 106 -22.36 5.55 -11.65
C CYS A 106 -23.75 6.11 -11.95
N ALA A 107 -24.36 6.86 -11.02
CA ALA A 107 -25.69 7.43 -11.17
C ALA A 107 -25.71 8.92 -11.58
N VAL A 108 -24.58 9.55 -11.82
CA VAL A 108 -24.49 11.00 -12.07
C VAL A 108 -24.28 11.34 -13.55
N GLY A 109 -24.48 10.37 -14.45
CA GLY A 109 -24.50 10.62 -15.89
C GLY A 109 -23.15 10.89 -16.53
N GLY A 110 -22.07 10.41 -15.94
CA GLY A 110 -20.74 10.42 -16.51
C GLY A 110 -20.48 9.17 -17.35
N THR A 111 -20.73 9.22 -18.66
CA THR A 111 -20.49 8.09 -19.57
C THR A 111 -19.05 7.54 -19.47
N ILE A 112 -18.07 8.41 -19.23
CA ILE A 112 -16.66 8.00 -19.07
C ILE A 112 -16.49 7.06 -17.88
N ASN A 113 -17.09 7.35 -16.74
CA ASN A 113 -16.98 6.50 -15.54
C ASN A 113 -17.68 5.15 -15.74
N GLU A 114 -18.84 5.15 -16.38
CA GLU A 114 -19.58 3.93 -16.72
C GLU A 114 -18.80 3.06 -17.70
N ASP A 115 -18.18 3.67 -18.71
CA ASP A 115 -17.31 2.97 -19.66
C ASP A 115 -16.10 2.33 -18.96
N ASP A 116 -15.46 3.03 -18.02
CA ASP A 116 -14.36 2.51 -17.22
C ASP A 116 -14.80 1.32 -16.36
N HIS A 117 -15.98 1.39 -15.74
CA HIS A 117 -16.54 0.28 -14.95
C HIS A 117 -16.85 -0.93 -15.83
N MET A 118 -17.45 -0.73 -16.98
CA MET A 118 -17.75 -1.83 -17.93
C MET A 118 -16.47 -2.43 -18.51
N PHE A 119 -15.49 -1.58 -18.81
CA PHE A 119 -14.16 -2.05 -19.24
C PHE A 119 -13.50 -2.88 -18.14
N GLY A 120 -13.52 -2.41 -16.89
CA GLY A 120 -12.97 -3.12 -15.73
C GLY A 120 -13.60 -4.49 -15.52
N LEU A 121 -14.93 -4.57 -15.55
CA LEU A 121 -15.68 -5.82 -15.43
C LEU A 121 -15.32 -6.81 -16.55
N THR A 122 -15.27 -6.32 -17.79
CA THR A 122 -14.95 -7.15 -18.97
C THR A 122 -13.50 -7.67 -18.90
N CYS A 123 -12.57 -6.82 -18.50
CA CYS A 123 -11.16 -7.21 -18.35
C CYS A 123 -10.95 -8.18 -17.19
N ALA A 124 -11.63 -8.00 -16.06
CA ALA A 124 -11.57 -8.95 -14.95
C ALA A 124 -12.06 -10.34 -15.35
N LYS A 125 -13.12 -10.42 -16.15
CA LYS A 125 -13.59 -11.69 -16.73
C LYS A 125 -12.59 -12.30 -17.70
N LYS A 126 -11.93 -11.49 -18.51
CA LYS A 126 -10.99 -11.94 -19.55
C LYS A 126 -9.65 -12.39 -18.98
N TYR A 127 -9.05 -11.58 -18.10
CA TYR A 127 -7.67 -11.79 -17.61
C TYR A 127 -7.61 -12.43 -16.21
N GLY A 128 -8.75 -12.68 -15.60
CA GLY A 128 -8.88 -13.11 -14.21
C GLY A 128 -8.78 -11.92 -13.23
N GLY A 129 -9.35 -12.09 -12.06
CA GLY A 129 -9.35 -11.06 -11.02
C GLY A 129 -10.71 -10.93 -10.36
N VAL A 130 -10.74 -10.20 -9.26
CA VAL A 130 -11.96 -9.86 -8.53
C VAL A 130 -12.36 -8.44 -8.91
N TYR A 131 -13.58 -8.31 -9.41
CA TYR A 131 -14.18 -7.01 -9.68
C TYR A 131 -15.08 -6.61 -8.51
N VAL A 132 -14.79 -5.48 -7.87
CA VAL A 132 -15.61 -4.88 -6.82
C VAL A 132 -16.41 -3.73 -7.44
N PRO A 133 -17.73 -3.82 -7.52
CA PRO A 133 -18.56 -2.79 -8.13
C PRO A 133 -18.54 -1.48 -7.32
N PRO A 134 -19.00 -0.34 -7.91
CA PRO A 134 -18.98 0.95 -7.24
C PRO A 134 -20.01 1.08 -6.10
N HIS A 135 -20.98 0.19 -6.01
CA HIS A 135 -22.04 0.16 -4.98
C HIS A 135 -22.56 -1.27 -4.75
#